data_118fa274ff2764c82045187f03557af8
#
_entry.id   118fa274ff2764c82045187f03557af8
#
_cell.length_a   1.000
_cell.length_b   1.000
_cell.length_c   1.000
_cell.angle_alpha   90.00
_cell.angle_beta   90.00
_cell.angle_gamma   90.00
#
_symmetry.space_group_name_H-M   'P 1'
#
loop_
_entity.id
_entity.type
_entity.pdbx_description
1 polymer ?
#
loop_
_entity_poly.entity_id
_entity_poly.type
_entity_poly.pdbx_seq_one_letter_code
_entity_poly.pdbx_strand_id
1 'polypeptide(L)'
;IDHGMGIVIGETAEIGDDVMLYHGVTLGGRSLEKVKRHPTIEDRVTIGAGAKVLGPVVIGADSAIGANAVVVNDHPRDSIITGIPAKHRLRTPEKKKPLVDAVEYIDPAMWI
;
A
#
# COMPACT_ATOMS: atom_id res chain seq x y z
N ILE A 1 -8.28 9.12 -2.53
CA ILE A 1 -9.18 7.96 -2.36
C ILE A 1 -10.08 7.84 -3.59
N ASP A 2 -10.08 6.67 -4.18
CA ASP A 2 -10.92 6.36 -5.33
C ASP A 2 -11.91 5.26 -4.94
N HIS A 3 -13.20 5.52 -5.15
CA HIS A 3 -14.27 4.60 -4.73
C HIS A 3 -14.15 4.20 -3.25
N GLY A 4 -14.22 5.17 -2.33
CA GLY A 4 -13.92 5.01 -0.91
C GLY A 4 -14.74 4.02 -0.10
N MET A 5 -15.55 3.17 -0.73
CA MET A 5 -16.37 2.18 -0.04
C MET A 5 -15.49 1.12 0.64
N GLY A 6 -15.79 0.83 1.90
CA GLY A 6 -15.09 -0.23 2.66
C GLY A 6 -13.67 0.11 3.09
N ILE A 7 -13.21 1.35 2.94
CA ILE A 7 -11.90 1.76 3.44
C ILE A 7 -11.94 1.89 4.97
N VAL A 8 -10.97 1.27 5.63
CA VAL A 8 -10.79 1.37 7.07
C VAL A 8 -9.37 1.85 7.36
N ILE A 9 -9.26 2.98 8.04
CA ILE A 9 -7.97 3.58 8.41
C ILE A 9 -7.89 3.62 9.93
N GLY A 10 -6.89 2.91 10.46
CA GLY A 10 -6.69 2.84 11.89
C GLY A 10 -6.27 4.17 12.52
N GLU A 11 -6.56 4.32 13.78
CA GLU A 11 -6.41 5.56 14.54
C GLU A 11 -4.99 6.12 14.52
N THR A 12 -3.96 5.26 14.58
CA THR A 12 -2.56 5.70 14.61
C THR A 12 -1.87 5.62 13.25
N ALA A 13 -2.62 5.36 12.17
CA ALA A 13 -2.05 5.32 10.84
C ALA A 13 -1.57 6.72 10.42
N GLU A 14 -0.45 6.76 9.71
CA GLU A 14 0.12 7.98 9.15
C GLU A 14 0.15 7.83 7.63
N ILE A 15 -0.36 8.82 6.93
CA ILE A 15 -0.46 8.80 5.47
C ILE A 15 0.18 10.06 4.93
N GLY A 16 1.15 9.89 4.04
CA GLY A 16 1.85 11.00 3.40
C GLY A 16 1.02 11.68 2.32
N ASP A 17 1.71 12.43 1.46
CA ASP A 17 1.09 13.20 0.39
C ASP A 17 0.89 12.36 -0.87
N ASP A 18 -0.15 12.69 -1.62
CA ASP A 18 -0.45 12.08 -2.92
C ASP A 18 -0.59 10.55 -2.86
N VAL A 19 -1.12 10.04 -1.76
CA VAL A 19 -1.40 8.62 -1.60
C VAL A 19 -2.77 8.30 -2.19
N MET A 20 -2.85 7.23 -2.99
CA MET A 20 -4.09 6.76 -3.57
C MET A 20 -4.55 5.47 -2.89
N LEU A 21 -5.76 5.47 -2.35
CA LEU A 21 -6.39 4.30 -1.76
C LEU A 21 -7.62 3.92 -2.57
N TYR A 22 -7.65 2.70 -3.08
CA TYR A 22 -8.84 2.16 -3.74
C TYR A 22 -9.80 1.57 -2.68
N HIS A 23 -10.98 1.17 -3.12
CA HIS A 23 -12.02 0.66 -2.22
C HIS A 23 -11.55 -0.59 -1.46
N GLY A 24 -12.10 -0.81 -0.27
CA GLY A 24 -11.83 -1.99 0.52
C GLY A 24 -10.45 -2.06 1.16
N VAL A 25 -9.63 -1.01 1.04
CA VAL A 25 -8.31 -0.98 1.67
C VAL A 25 -8.45 -0.87 3.18
N THR A 26 -7.65 -1.66 3.90
CA THR A 26 -7.56 -1.59 5.36
C THR A 26 -6.14 -1.24 5.78
N LEU A 27 -6.00 -0.17 6.54
CA LEU A 27 -4.77 0.17 7.26
C LEU A 27 -5.03 -0.14 8.73
N GLY A 28 -4.73 -1.37 9.12
CA GLY A 28 -5.17 -1.93 10.38
C GLY A 28 -4.05 -2.20 11.37
N GLY A 29 -4.44 -2.54 12.60
CA GLY A 29 -3.52 -2.94 13.65
C GLY A 29 -3.45 -4.45 13.80
N ARG A 30 -2.37 -4.91 14.41
CA ARG A 30 -2.20 -6.32 14.79
C ARG A 30 -2.19 -6.50 16.30
N SER A 31 -2.30 -5.41 17.07
CA SER A 31 -2.26 -5.41 18.52
C SER A 31 -3.34 -4.49 19.07
N LEU A 32 -3.81 -4.80 20.27
CA LEU A 32 -4.75 -3.94 21.01
C LEU A 32 -4.03 -2.95 21.93
N GLU A 33 -2.71 -2.99 21.98
CA GLU A 33 -1.94 -2.05 22.80
C GLU A 33 -2.11 -0.62 22.32
N LYS A 34 -2.16 0.33 23.26
CA LYS A 34 -2.37 1.76 22.97
C LYS A 34 -1.05 2.44 22.59
N VAL A 35 -0.32 1.88 21.63
CA VAL A 35 0.90 2.42 21.05
C VAL A 35 0.70 2.55 19.54
N LYS A 36 1.71 3.05 18.82
CA LYS A 36 1.67 3.03 17.36
C LYS A 36 1.49 1.60 16.89
N ARG A 37 0.31 1.26 16.40
CA ARG A 37 -0.06 -0.09 15.96
C ARG A 37 -0.58 -0.16 14.53
N HIS A 38 -0.62 0.98 13.85
CA HIS A 38 -1.15 1.10 12.50
C HIS A 38 -0.05 1.55 11.53
N PRO A 39 -0.22 1.29 10.23
CA PRO A 39 0.81 1.55 9.23
C PRO A 39 1.18 3.02 9.07
N THR A 40 2.41 3.25 8.62
CA THR A 40 2.86 4.52 8.05
C THR A 40 3.02 4.34 6.56
N ILE A 41 2.27 5.11 5.79
CA ILE A 41 2.31 5.10 4.33
C ILE A 41 3.00 6.38 3.89
N GLU A 42 4.15 6.27 3.26
CA GLU A 42 4.90 7.43 2.81
C GLU A 42 4.32 8.00 1.52
N ASP A 43 4.97 9.03 0.96
CA ASP A 43 4.39 9.80 -0.15
C ASP A 43 4.24 8.99 -1.43
N ARG A 44 3.25 9.33 -2.22
CA ARG A 44 3.03 8.80 -3.57
C ARG A 44 2.91 7.28 -3.64
N VAL A 45 2.34 6.67 -2.61
CA VAL A 45 2.05 5.24 -2.58
C VAL A 45 0.65 5.01 -3.14
N THR A 46 0.51 3.99 -3.98
CA THR A 46 -0.79 3.53 -4.49
C THR A 46 -1.13 2.19 -3.87
N ILE A 47 -2.33 2.09 -3.29
CA ILE A 47 -2.77 0.86 -2.62
C ILE A 47 -3.99 0.33 -3.34
N GLY A 48 -3.86 -0.84 -3.96
CA GLY A 48 -4.89 -1.47 -4.77
C GLY A 48 -6.09 -1.96 -3.95
N ALA A 49 -7.20 -2.18 -4.63
CA ALA A 49 -8.47 -2.54 -4.01
C ALA A 49 -8.35 -3.77 -3.12
N GLY A 50 -8.95 -3.71 -1.94
CA GLY A 50 -9.00 -4.82 -1.01
C GLY A 50 -7.70 -5.15 -0.30
N ALA A 51 -6.61 -4.43 -0.56
CA ALA A 51 -5.33 -4.68 0.10
C ALA A 51 -5.43 -4.37 1.59
N LYS A 52 -4.72 -5.14 2.39
CA LYS A 52 -4.67 -4.99 3.84
C LYS A 52 -3.23 -4.77 4.28
N VAL A 53 -2.99 -3.64 4.93
CA VAL A 53 -1.68 -3.31 5.50
C VAL A 53 -1.86 -3.32 7.00
N LEU A 54 -1.19 -4.24 7.69
CA LEU A 54 -1.47 -4.55 9.07
C LEU A 54 -0.24 -4.38 9.96
N GLY A 55 -0.42 -3.70 11.07
CA GLY A 55 0.61 -3.49 12.06
C GLY A 55 1.40 -2.19 11.84
N PRO A 56 2.35 -1.90 12.73
CA PRO A 56 3.14 -0.64 12.67
C PRO A 56 4.25 -0.72 11.60
N VAL A 57 3.88 -1.10 10.38
CA VAL A 57 4.82 -1.25 9.26
C VAL A 57 4.97 0.06 8.51
N VAL A 58 6.08 0.21 7.81
CA VAL A 58 6.37 1.39 6.98
C VAL A 58 6.40 0.97 5.52
N ILE A 59 5.59 1.64 4.71
CA ILE A 59 5.59 1.45 3.26
C ILE A 59 6.31 2.65 2.66
N GLY A 60 7.47 2.39 2.06
CA GLY A 60 8.32 3.44 1.51
C GLY A 60 7.68 4.19 0.36
N ALA A 61 8.10 5.43 0.16
CA ALA A 61 7.56 6.33 -0.88
C ALA A 61 7.65 5.71 -2.28
N ASP A 62 6.78 6.15 -3.16
CA ASP A 62 6.75 5.75 -4.57
C ASP A 62 6.54 4.25 -4.78
N SER A 63 5.91 3.58 -3.83
CA SER A 63 5.60 2.16 -3.89
C SER A 63 4.18 1.92 -4.36
N ALA A 64 3.93 0.70 -4.84
CA ALA A 64 2.61 0.26 -5.26
C ALA A 64 2.28 -1.07 -4.59
N ILE A 65 1.10 -1.15 -4.00
CA ILE A 65 0.59 -2.37 -3.37
C ILE A 65 -0.55 -2.90 -4.24
N GLY A 66 -0.41 -4.14 -4.73
CA GLY A 66 -1.40 -4.76 -5.58
C GLY A 66 -2.70 -5.08 -4.85
N ALA A 67 -3.77 -5.26 -5.63
CA ALA A 67 -5.09 -5.59 -5.08
C ALA A 67 -5.01 -6.87 -4.24
N ASN A 68 -5.74 -6.88 -3.13
CA ASN A 68 -5.86 -7.99 -2.19
C ASN A 68 -4.55 -8.47 -1.56
N ALA A 69 -3.45 -7.73 -1.70
CA ALA A 69 -2.20 -8.06 -1.00
C ALA A 69 -2.39 -7.92 0.52
N VAL A 70 -1.73 -8.77 1.28
CA VAL A 70 -1.74 -8.71 2.74
C VAL A 70 -0.33 -8.39 3.22
N VAL A 71 -0.11 -7.15 3.63
CA VAL A 71 1.20 -6.60 3.97
C VAL A 71 1.35 -6.57 5.48
N VAL A 72 2.34 -7.28 5.99
CA VAL A 72 2.60 -7.40 7.43
C VAL A 72 4.04 -7.07 7.81
N ASN A 73 4.84 -6.59 6.88
CA ASN A 73 6.24 -6.21 7.08
C ASN A 73 6.52 -4.86 6.41
N ASP A 74 7.64 -4.24 6.80
CA ASP A 74 8.13 -3.04 6.15
C ASP A 74 8.56 -3.33 4.71
N HIS A 75 8.38 -2.36 3.84
CA HIS A 75 8.86 -2.44 2.46
C HIS A 75 9.54 -1.11 2.10
N PRO A 76 10.71 -1.16 1.42
CA PRO A 76 11.44 0.05 1.09
C PRO A 76 10.73 0.86 0.00
N ARG A 77 11.21 2.07 -0.22
CA ARG A 77 10.72 2.92 -1.31
C ARG A 77 10.90 2.23 -2.67
N ASP A 78 10.15 2.66 -3.65
CA ASP A 78 10.20 2.12 -5.02
C ASP A 78 9.89 0.63 -5.11
N SER A 79 9.06 0.11 -4.22
CA SER A 79 8.68 -1.31 -4.20
C SER A 79 7.39 -1.55 -4.96
N ILE A 80 7.29 -2.72 -5.58
CA ILE A 80 6.04 -3.28 -6.07
C ILE A 80 5.72 -4.47 -5.17
N ILE A 81 4.63 -4.36 -4.42
CA ILE A 81 4.31 -5.24 -3.29
C ILE A 81 3.06 -6.03 -3.63
N THR A 82 3.17 -7.37 -3.66
CA THR A 82 2.06 -8.23 -4.05
C THR A 82 2.02 -9.52 -3.22
N GLY A 83 0.88 -10.16 -3.19
CA GLY A 83 0.71 -11.50 -2.63
C GLY A 83 0.19 -11.56 -1.22
N ILE A 84 0.08 -12.80 -0.70
CA ILE A 84 -0.38 -13.13 0.65
C ILE A 84 0.51 -14.23 1.23
N PRO A 85 1.40 -13.99 2.21
CA PRO A 85 1.82 -12.66 2.67
C PRO A 85 2.56 -11.90 1.56
N ALA A 86 2.42 -10.60 1.55
CA ALA A 86 2.98 -9.78 0.48
C ALA A 86 4.51 -9.77 0.52
N LYS A 87 5.08 -9.82 -0.67
CA LYS A 87 6.52 -9.66 -0.90
C LYS A 87 6.72 -8.52 -1.89
N HIS A 88 7.89 -7.93 -1.88
CA HIS A 88 8.18 -6.84 -2.81
C HIS A 88 9.27 -7.22 -3.79
N ARG A 89 9.25 -6.53 -4.92
CA ARG A 89 10.40 -6.38 -5.81
C ARG A 89 10.65 -4.90 -6.03
N LEU A 90 11.88 -4.53 -6.22
CA LEU A 90 12.23 -3.14 -6.49
C LEU A 90 12.05 -2.87 -7.99
N ARG A 91 11.63 -1.65 -8.31
CA ARG A 91 11.57 -1.21 -9.70
C ARG A 91 13.00 -1.00 -10.21
N THR A 92 13.28 -1.50 -11.42
CA THR A 92 14.58 -1.27 -12.04
C THR A 92 14.68 0.18 -12.50
N PRO A 93 15.92 0.74 -12.66
CA PRO A 93 16.07 2.12 -13.12
C PRO A 93 15.37 2.42 -14.45
N GLU A 94 15.35 1.47 -15.36
CA GLU A 94 14.68 1.62 -16.65
C GLU A 94 13.17 1.66 -16.53
N LYS A 95 12.64 1.18 -15.42
CA LYS A 95 11.20 1.12 -15.13
C LYS A 95 10.76 2.12 -14.07
N LYS A 96 11.65 3.02 -13.65
CA LYS A 96 11.29 4.09 -12.70
C LYS A 96 10.55 5.21 -13.42
N LYS A 97 9.31 4.89 -13.82
CA LYS A 97 8.38 5.84 -14.41
C LYS A 97 7.35 6.25 -13.36
N PRO A 98 6.59 7.34 -13.61
CA PRO A 98 5.44 7.66 -12.76
C PRO A 98 4.54 6.44 -12.57
N LEU A 99 3.91 6.32 -11.41
CA LEU A 99 3.06 5.16 -11.10
C LEU A 99 1.95 4.94 -12.12
N VAL A 100 1.45 6.00 -12.73
CA VAL A 100 0.45 5.90 -13.80
C VAL A 100 0.97 5.08 -14.97
N ASP A 101 2.23 5.31 -15.38
CA ASP A 101 2.85 4.54 -16.46
C ASP A 101 3.17 3.11 -16.00
N ALA A 102 3.57 2.94 -14.75
CA ALA A 102 3.84 1.62 -14.19
C ALA A 102 2.58 0.74 -14.18
N VAL A 103 1.41 1.32 -13.94
CA VAL A 103 0.13 0.61 -13.94
C VAL A 103 -0.17 -0.02 -15.31
N GLU A 104 0.28 0.57 -16.40
CA GLU A 104 0.07 0.03 -17.75
C GLU A 104 0.81 -1.30 -17.96
N TYR A 105 1.87 -1.55 -17.21
CA TYR A 105 2.66 -2.79 -17.28
C TYR A 105 2.24 -3.83 -16.26
N ILE A 106 1.31 -3.48 -15.37
CA ILE A 106 0.76 -4.36 -14.36
C ILE A 106 -0.69 -4.61 -14.75
N ASP A 107 -1.15 -5.85 -14.63
CA ASP A 107 -2.55 -6.17 -14.93
C ASP A 107 -3.47 -5.17 -14.23
N PRO A 108 -4.28 -4.41 -14.97
CA PRO A 108 -5.20 -3.45 -14.36
C PRO A 108 -6.08 -4.05 -13.27
N ALA A 109 -6.38 -5.34 -13.33
CA ALA A 109 -7.15 -6.03 -12.31
C ALA A 109 -6.46 -6.03 -10.94
N MET A 110 -5.16 -5.76 -10.88
CA MET A 110 -4.45 -5.65 -9.60
C MET A 110 -4.88 -4.43 -8.78
N TRP A 111 -5.52 -3.43 -9.40
CA TRP A 111 -5.86 -2.18 -8.73
C TRP A 111 -7.34 -2.06 -8.38
N ILE A 112 -8.19 -2.80 -9.07
CA ILE A 112 -9.65 -2.64 -8.98
C ILE A 112 -10.33 -3.88 -8.42
#